data_b9825a2fe39688bf2156bbe4073f94b6
#
_entry.id   b9825a2fe39688bf2156bbe4073f94b6
#
_cell.length_a   1.000
_cell.length_b   1.000
_cell.length_c   1.000
_cell.angle_alpha   90.00
_cell.angle_beta   90.00
_cell.angle_gamma   90.00
#
_symmetry.space_group_name_H-M   'P 1'
#
loop_
_entity.id
_entity.type
_entity.pdbx_description
1 polymer ?
#
loop_
_entity_poly.entity_id
_entity_poly.type
_entity_poly.pdbx_seq_one_letter_code
_entity_poly.pdbx_strand_id
1 'polypeptide(L)'
;MKKVFLLLCLMATTSFAMATDLWEGTHAVDWSNTLTIEAAKFADAQVGQKIVVEFEDATGEVIELHSNGGMLPGTRYAHSLYADQHEMQVFITPGMLACLKEHGMEICGKGFTATKVWFGDGKDNVDENTVWTGYFWMDEWSTLEVAKTSFDGINWNDYKAIRFYSEANRTNYVINVLTKWGDDGKLGDQTTMTMKNDYAELNIENIDMAAKLAEVDRLMVQCNKEGGDAFNFTAIVLVKKETTGINTLNVEREMLNGEVYNLAGQRVHNPRKGLYIVNGKKVMMK
;
A
#
# COMPACT_ATOMS: atom_id res chain seq x y z
N MET A 1 28.58 -53.47 -14.66
CA MET A 1 27.53 -52.74 -13.92
C MET A 1 27.59 -51.27 -14.30
N LYS A 2 26.73 -50.81 -15.18
CA LYS A 2 26.68 -49.41 -15.65
C LYS A 2 25.73 -48.64 -14.73
N LYS A 3 26.25 -47.64 -14.00
CA LYS A 3 25.47 -46.72 -13.18
C LYS A 3 24.88 -45.68 -14.11
N VAL A 4 23.55 -45.70 -14.25
CA VAL A 4 22.79 -44.70 -14.95
C VAL A 4 22.56 -43.56 -13.94
N PHE A 5 23.16 -42.39 -14.17
CA PHE A 5 22.87 -41.15 -13.44
C PHE A 5 21.60 -40.54 -14.05
N LEU A 6 20.50 -40.57 -13.30
CA LEU A 6 19.28 -39.89 -13.65
C LEU A 6 19.39 -38.41 -13.26
N LEU A 7 19.71 -37.56 -14.23
CA LEU A 7 19.72 -36.11 -14.05
C LEU A 7 18.29 -35.56 -14.04
N LEU A 8 17.76 -35.31 -12.85
CA LEU A 8 16.45 -34.69 -12.68
C LEU A 8 16.61 -33.18 -12.99
N CYS A 9 16.36 -32.76 -14.22
CA CYS A 9 16.22 -31.34 -14.56
C CYS A 9 14.95 -30.81 -13.90
N LEU A 10 15.12 -30.07 -12.77
CA LEU A 10 14.08 -29.25 -12.19
C LEU A 10 13.90 -28.04 -13.12
N MET A 11 12.96 -28.13 -14.06
CA MET A 11 12.54 -26.97 -14.82
C MET A 11 11.78 -26.05 -13.85
N ALA A 12 12.46 -25.04 -13.33
CA ALA A 12 11.78 -23.89 -12.77
C ALA A 12 11.02 -23.20 -13.92
N THR A 13 9.74 -23.49 -14.02
CA THR A 13 8.84 -22.71 -14.86
C THR A 13 8.73 -21.33 -14.22
N THR A 14 9.56 -20.39 -14.71
CA THR A 14 9.27 -18.97 -14.51
C THR A 14 7.94 -18.72 -15.24
N SER A 15 6.85 -18.70 -14.48
CA SER A 15 5.58 -18.21 -14.99
C SER A 15 5.81 -16.73 -15.29
N PHE A 16 6.06 -16.39 -16.55
CA PHE A 16 5.79 -15.05 -17.04
C PHE A 16 4.31 -14.83 -16.75
N ALA A 17 3.99 -13.90 -15.89
CA ALA A 17 2.62 -13.45 -15.71
C ALA A 17 2.21 -12.87 -17.07
N MET A 18 1.50 -13.66 -17.86
CA MET A 18 0.82 -13.17 -19.06
C MET A 18 -0.17 -12.12 -18.58
N ALA A 19 -0.22 -10.98 -19.25
CA ALA A 19 -1.26 -9.99 -19.02
C ALA A 19 -2.62 -10.72 -19.04
N THR A 20 -3.30 -10.72 -17.90
CA THR A 20 -4.60 -11.41 -17.78
C THR A 20 -5.69 -10.38 -17.92
N ASP A 21 -6.48 -10.51 -18.99
CA ASP A 21 -7.61 -9.62 -19.23
C ASP A 21 -8.71 -9.89 -18.20
N LEU A 22 -9.06 -8.86 -17.45
CA LEU A 22 -10.17 -8.89 -16.51
C LEU A 22 -11.50 -8.63 -17.23
N TRP A 23 -11.46 -7.70 -18.20
CA TRP A 23 -12.59 -7.34 -19.03
C TRP A 23 -12.11 -6.67 -20.33
N GLU A 24 -12.84 -6.88 -21.42
CA GLU A 24 -12.64 -6.22 -22.71
C GLU A 24 -13.99 -5.97 -23.39
N GLY A 25 -14.18 -4.79 -23.97
CA GLY A 25 -15.44 -4.40 -24.61
C GLY A 25 -15.51 -2.92 -24.88
N THR A 26 -16.71 -2.40 -24.96
CA THR A 26 -17.00 -0.97 -25.07
C THR A 26 -18.09 -0.61 -24.09
N HIS A 27 -17.79 0.23 -23.08
CA HIS A 27 -18.72 0.63 -22.06
C HIS A 27 -18.58 2.13 -21.79
N ALA A 28 -19.58 2.93 -22.17
CA ALA A 28 -19.64 4.33 -21.85
C ALA A 28 -19.96 4.48 -20.35
N VAL A 29 -18.99 4.98 -19.57
CA VAL A 29 -19.10 5.10 -18.13
C VAL A 29 -19.78 6.42 -17.75
N ASP A 30 -20.78 6.29 -16.88
CA ASP A 30 -21.47 7.40 -16.22
C ASP A 30 -21.79 7.00 -14.78
N TRP A 31 -22.05 7.96 -13.88
CA TRP A 31 -22.38 7.70 -12.47
C TRP A 31 -23.59 6.77 -12.28
N SER A 32 -24.47 6.70 -13.26
CA SER A 32 -25.62 5.79 -13.29
C SER A 32 -25.39 4.51 -14.11
N ASN A 33 -24.27 4.42 -14.81
CA ASN A 33 -23.89 3.30 -15.68
C ASN A 33 -22.42 2.91 -15.44
N THR A 34 -22.17 2.27 -14.31
CA THR A 34 -20.84 1.81 -13.90
C THR A 34 -20.46 0.50 -14.60
N LEU A 35 -19.16 0.25 -14.74
CA LEU A 35 -18.65 -1.02 -15.25
C LEU A 35 -18.22 -1.91 -14.08
N THR A 36 -18.87 -3.06 -13.90
CA THR A 36 -18.57 -4.01 -12.84
C THR A 36 -17.62 -5.11 -13.33
N ILE A 37 -16.58 -5.38 -12.56
CA ILE A 37 -15.66 -6.51 -12.71
C ILE A 37 -15.84 -7.44 -11.51
N GLU A 38 -16.33 -8.64 -11.77
CA GLU A 38 -16.68 -9.62 -10.74
C GLU A 38 -15.49 -10.09 -9.91
N ALA A 39 -15.70 -10.38 -8.63
CA ALA A 39 -14.68 -10.85 -7.69
C ALA A 39 -13.88 -12.07 -8.17
N ALA A 40 -14.55 -12.99 -8.89
CA ALA A 40 -13.90 -14.18 -9.44
C ALA A 40 -12.74 -13.87 -10.40
N LYS A 41 -12.74 -12.70 -11.05
CA LYS A 41 -11.67 -12.25 -11.94
C LYS A 41 -10.37 -11.92 -11.18
N PHE A 42 -10.47 -11.67 -9.89
CA PHE A 42 -9.35 -11.30 -9.01
C PHE A 42 -8.81 -12.48 -8.18
N ALA A 43 -9.24 -13.72 -8.44
CA ALA A 43 -8.84 -14.90 -7.66
C ALA A 43 -7.32 -15.06 -7.56
N ASP A 44 -6.59 -14.83 -8.66
CA ASP A 44 -5.13 -14.95 -8.75
C ASP A 44 -4.38 -13.63 -8.55
N ALA A 45 -5.09 -12.55 -8.23
CA ALA A 45 -4.49 -11.24 -7.98
C ALA A 45 -3.52 -11.27 -6.79
N GLN A 46 -2.45 -10.47 -6.86
CA GLN A 46 -1.38 -10.40 -5.87
C GLN A 46 -1.08 -8.95 -5.49
N VAL A 47 -0.66 -8.74 -4.24
CA VAL A 47 -0.15 -7.45 -3.77
C VAL A 47 1.01 -6.95 -4.65
N GLY A 48 1.02 -5.67 -4.95
CA GLY A 48 2.01 -5.00 -5.80
C GLY A 48 1.73 -5.12 -7.30
N GLN A 49 0.83 -6.01 -7.72
CA GLN A 49 0.44 -6.15 -9.12
C GLN A 49 -0.32 -4.89 -9.58
N LYS A 50 -0.17 -4.53 -10.86
CA LYS A 50 -0.80 -3.36 -11.44
C LYS A 50 -2.13 -3.74 -12.11
N ILE A 51 -3.19 -2.98 -11.84
CA ILE A 51 -4.44 -2.98 -12.61
C ILE A 51 -4.38 -1.78 -13.55
N VAL A 52 -4.66 -2.01 -14.82
CA VAL A 52 -4.77 -0.99 -15.86
C VAL A 52 -6.20 -0.94 -16.35
N VAL A 53 -6.76 0.27 -16.42
CA VAL A 53 -8.04 0.57 -17.05
C VAL A 53 -7.75 1.40 -18.29
N GLU A 54 -7.99 0.84 -19.48
CA GLU A 54 -7.89 1.55 -20.75
C GLU A 54 -9.24 2.16 -21.13
N PHE A 55 -9.20 3.35 -21.70
CA PHE A 55 -10.39 4.07 -22.10
C PHE A 55 -10.13 5.02 -23.27
N GLU A 56 -11.20 5.43 -23.91
CA GLU A 56 -11.25 6.40 -25.01
C GLU A 56 -12.21 7.53 -24.66
N ASP A 57 -12.21 8.58 -25.48
CA ASP A 57 -13.13 9.71 -25.41
C ASP A 57 -13.12 10.47 -24.06
N ALA A 58 -11.96 10.52 -23.37
CA ALA A 58 -11.83 11.26 -22.13
C ALA A 58 -12.10 12.76 -22.35
N THR A 59 -13.05 13.33 -21.58
CA THR A 59 -13.53 14.71 -21.74
C THR A 59 -13.11 15.65 -20.61
N GLY A 60 -12.10 15.26 -19.79
CA GLY A 60 -11.63 16.06 -18.66
C GLY A 60 -12.46 15.89 -17.39
N GLU A 61 -13.33 14.90 -17.35
CA GLU A 61 -14.12 14.52 -16.16
C GLU A 61 -13.32 13.58 -15.24
N VAL A 62 -13.95 12.70 -14.49
CA VAL A 62 -13.31 11.90 -13.45
C VAL A 62 -13.56 10.41 -13.61
N ILE A 63 -12.60 9.61 -13.15
CA ILE A 63 -12.73 8.18 -12.91
C ILE A 63 -12.47 7.88 -11.43
N GLU A 64 -13.26 6.97 -10.87
CA GLU A 64 -13.09 6.42 -9.53
C GLU A 64 -13.24 4.90 -9.58
N LEU A 65 -12.49 4.21 -8.74
CA LEU A 65 -12.65 2.77 -8.55
C LEU A 65 -13.38 2.53 -7.24
N HIS A 66 -14.47 1.80 -7.31
CA HIS A 66 -15.32 1.46 -6.18
C HIS A 66 -15.33 -0.04 -5.92
N SER A 67 -15.75 -0.45 -4.74
CA SER A 67 -16.04 -1.82 -4.37
C SER A 67 -16.96 -1.82 -3.15
N ASN A 68 -17.89 -2.76 -3.08
CA ASN A 68 -18.81 -2.89 -1.95
C ASN A 68 -19.54 -1.58 -1.57
N GLY A 69 -19.92 -0.80 -2.56
CA GLY A 69 -20.67 0.48 -2.37
C GLY A 69 -19.83 1.65 -1.86
N GLY A 70 -18.51 1.56 -1.84
CA GLY A 70 -17.58 2.64 -1.46
C GLY A 70 -16.35 2.68 -2.34
N MET A 71 -15.45 3.62 -2.06
CA MET A 71 -14.17 3.69 -2.75
C MET A 71 -13.35 2.42 -2.52
N LEU A 72 -12.73 1.90 -3.58
CA LEU A 72 -11.80 0.78 -3.49
C LEU A 72 -10.58 1.19 -2.63
N PRO A 73 -10.19 0.40 -1.59
CA PRO A 73 -9.01 0.69 -0.79
C PRO A 73 -7.76 0.92 -1.63
N GLY A 74 -6.90 1.86 -1.24
CA GLY A 74 -5.67 2.17 -1.96
C GLY A 74 -5.86 3.08 -3.18
N THR A 75 -7.07 3.60 -3.39
CA THR A 75 -7.36 4.56 -4.47
C THR A 75 -7.60 5.97 -3.93
N ARG A 76 -7.72 6.93 -4.80
CA ARG A 76 -8.00 8.33 -4.49
C ARG A 76 -9.32 8.78 -5.09
N TYR A 77 -9.93 9.76 -4.46
CA TYR A 77 -11.11 10.43 -5.00
C TYR A 77 -10.78 11.26 -6.24
N ALA A 78 -11.78 11.40 -7.11
CA ALA A 78 -11.80 12.33 -8.22
C ALA A 78 -10.50 12.30 -9.06
N HIS A 79 -10.11 11.12 -9.54
CA HIS A 79 -8.98 11.03 -10.48
C HIS A 79 -9.39 11.69 -11.78
N SER A 80 -8.93 12.93 -11.99
CA SER A 80 -9.23 13.69 -13.20
C SER A 80 -8.62 13.01 -14.44
N LEU A 81 -9.41 12.91 -15.49
CA LEU A 81 -8.98 12.41 -16.79
C LEU A 81 -8.62 13.58 -17.69
N TYR A 82 -7.48 13.52 -18.33
CA TYR A 82 -7.09 14.49 -19.36
C TYR A 82 -7.50 13.98 -20.74
N ALA A 83 -7.81 14.89 -21.66
CA ALA A 83 -8.33 14.56 -23.00
C ALA A 83 -7.37 13.69 -23.86
N ASP A 84 -6.08 13.68 -23.54
CA ASP A 84 -5.05 12.88 -24.18
C ASP A 84 -4.65 11.63 -23.38
N GLN A 85 -5.33 11.39 -22.27
CA GLN A 85 -5.11 10.21 -21.43
C GLN A 85 -5.96 9.04 -21.94
N HIS A 86 -5.36 7.87 -22.07
CA HIS A 86 -5.99 6.66 -22.56
C HIS A 86 -5.96 5.51 -21.56
N GLU A 87 -5.31 5.69 -20.41
CA GLU A 87 -5.27 4.68 -19.35
C GLU A 87 -5.14 5.29 -17.96
N MET A 88 -5.61 4.55 -16.98
CA MET A 88 -5.34 4.76 -15.56
C MET A 88 -4.75 3.49 -14.97
N GLN A 89 -3.80 3.66 -14.05
CA GLN A 89 -3.11 2.55 -13.39
C GLN A 89 -3.24 2.67 -11.88
N VAL A 90 -3.46 1.54 -11.20
CA VAL A 90 -3.39 1.42 -9.75
C VAL A 90 -2.61 0.16 -9.35
N PHE A 91 -1.92 0.21 -8.22
CA PHE A 91 -1.20 -0.94 -7.67
C PHE A 91 -1.98 -1.56 -6.51
N ILE A 92 -2.05 -2.86 -6.50
CA ILE A 92 -2.83 -3.62 -5.51
C ILE A 92 -2.14 -3.54 -4.15
N THR A 93 -2.74 -2.82 -3.21
CA THR A 93 -2.36 -2.84 -1.79
C THR A 93 -2.99 -4.03 -1.06
N PRO A 94 -2.54 -4.39 0.16
CA PRO A 94 -3.17 -5.46 0.94
C PRO A 94 -4.67 -5.27 1.15
N GLY A 95 -5.10 -4.05 1.51
CA GLY A 95 -6.52 -3.72 1.68
C GLY A 95 -7.31 -3.83 0.38
N MET A 96 -6.74 -3.34 -0.72
CA MET A 96 -7.34 -3.50 -2.06
C MET A 96 -7.51 -4.96 -2.43
N LEU A 97 -6.47 -5.80 -2.24
CA LEU A 97 -6.53 -7.22 -2.59
C LEU A 97 -7.66 -7.96 -1.87
N ALA A 98 -7.81 -7.70 -0.57
CA ALA A 98 -8.89 -8.32 0.22
C ALA A 98 -10.26 -7.94 -0.34
N CYS A 99 -10.48 -6.65 -0.60
CA CYS A 99 -11.72 -6.12 -1.13
C CYS A 99 -12.04 -6.65 -2.54
N LEU A 100 -11.06 -6.68 -3.44
CA LEU A 100 -11.21 -7.20 -4.80
C LEU A 100 -11.61 -8.67 -4.83
N LYS A 101 -11.00 -9.50 -3.98
CA LYS A 101 -11.30 -10.94 -3.92
C LYS A 101 -12.67 -11.23 -3.33
N GLU A 102 -13.18 -10.38 -2.46
CA GLU A 102 -14.48 -10.57 -1.82
C GLU A 102 -15.61 -9.96 -2.63
N HIS A 103 -15.43 -8.77 -3.20
CA HIS A 103 -16.50 -7.96 -3.77
C HIS A 103 -16.31 -7.58 -5.24
N GLY A 104 -15.09 -7.76 -5.80
CA GLY A 104 -14.77 -7.27 -7.13
C GLY A 104 -14.51 -5.77 -7.18
N MET A 105 -14.69 -5.17 -8.36
CA MET A 105 -14.42 -3.76 -8.61
C MET A 105 -15.51 -3.16 -9.50
N GLU A 106 -15.85 -1.90 -9.24
CA GLU A 106 -16.69 -1.08 -10.09
C GLU A 106 -15.89 0.12 -10.59
N ILE A 107 -15.95 0.38 -11.87
CA ILE A 107 -15.40 1.57 -12.50
C ILE A 107 -16.52 2.57 -12.62
N CYS A 108 -16.40 3.68 -11.89
CA CYS A 108 -17.37 4.75 -11.77
C CYS A 108 -16.79 6.04 -12.35
N GLY A 109 -17.64 7.02 -12.56
CA GLY A 109 -17.19 8.32 -13.05
C GLY A 109 -18.03 8.85 -14.18
N LYS A 110 -17.42 9.65 -15.07
CA LYS A 110 -18.11 10.26 -16.18
C LYS A 110 -17.15 10.74 -17.27
N GLY A 111 -17.62 10.74 -18.51
CA GLY A 111 -16.93 11.38 -19.63
C GLY A 111 -15.80 10.56 -20.22
N PHE A 112 -15.95 9.23 -20.24
CA PHE A 112 -15.04 8.32 -20.92
C PHE A 112 -15.74 7.01 -21.29
N THR A 113 -15.16 6.29 -22.23
CA THR A 113 -15.58 4.96 -22.67
C THR A 113 -14.51 3.95 -22.30
N ALA A 114 -14.79 3.05 -21.34
CA ALA A 114 -13.87 1.98 -20.99
C ALA A 114 -13.78 0.96 -22.14
N THR A 115 -12.57 0.53 -22.47
CA THR A 115 -12.29 -0.43 -23.56
C THR A 115 -11.65 -1.71 -23.08
N LYS A 116 -10.84 -1.66 -22.01
CA LYS A 116 -10.18 -2.83 -21.44
C LYS A 116 -9.83 -2.63 -19.97
N VAL A 117 -9.86 -3.73 -19.22
CA VAL A 117 -9.31 -3.80 -17.85
C VAL A 117 -8.45 -5.05 -17.76
N TRP A 118 -7.21 -4.91 -17.27
CA TRP A 118 -6.25 -6.02 -17.27
C TRP A 118 -5.19 -5.86 -16.19
N PHE A 119 -4.50 -6.97 -15.87
CA PHE A 119 -3.32 -6.91 -15.02
C PHE A 119 -2.11 -6.51 -15.86
N GLY A 120 -1.60 -5.29 -15.61
CA GLY A 120 -0.42 -4.77 -16.28
C GLY A 120 0.87 -5.42 -15.80
N ASP A 121 1.90 -5.32 -16.62
CA ASP A 121 3.23 -5.81 -16.31
C ASP A 121 3.88 -5.03 -15.15
N GLY A 122 4.71 -5.75 -14.38
CA GLY A 122 5.46 -5.19 -13.27
C GLY A 122 4.73 -5.26 -11.93
N LYS A 123 5.50 -5.05 -10.89
CA LYS A 123 5.02 -4.95 -9.51
C LYS A 123 5.67 -3.75 -8.86
N ASP A 124 4.88 -3.01 -8.09
CA ASP A 124 5.43 -1.99 -7.21
C ASP A 124 5.94 -2.61 -5.91
N ASN A 125 6.83 -1.90 -5.22
CA ASN A 125 7.36 -2.33 -3.93
C ASN A 125 6.33 -2.05 -2.81
N VAL A 126 5.32 -2.90 -2.76
CA VAL A 126 4.20 -2.82 -1.81
C VAL A 126 4.38 -3.86 -0.73
N ASP A 127 4.42 -3.45 0.52
CA ASP A 127 4.47 -4.33 1.68
C ASP A 127 3.12 -4.42 2.43
N GLU A 128 3.08 -5.21 3.49
CA GLU A 128 1.86 -5.44 4.30
C GLU A 128 1.35 -4.19 5.03
N ASN A 129 2.14 -3.12 5.09
CA ASN A 129 1.80 -1.88 5.78
C ASN A 129 1.50 -0.73 4.80
N THR A 130 1.57 -0.98 3.50
CA THR A 130 1.28 0.00 2.47
C THR A 130 -0.22 0.17 2.31
N VAL A 131 -0.72 1.37 2.54
CA VAL A 131 -2.15 1.71 2.42
C VAL A 131 -2.50 2.42 1.12
N TRP A 132 -1.53 3.08 0.52
CA TRP A 132 -1.65 3.72 -0.80
C TRP A 132 -0.30 3.71 -1.51
N THR A 133 -0.29 3.53 -2.84
CA THR A 133 0.89 3.71 -3.69
C THR A 133 0.46 4.14 -5.09
N GLY A 134 1.32 4.91 -5.76
CA GLY A 134 1.06 5.44 -7.08
C GLY A 134 1.97 6.61 -7.39
N TYR A 135 1.53 7.43 -8.32
CA TYR A 135 2.19 8.69 -8.66
C TYR A 135 1.17 9.81 -8.57
N PHE A 136 1.42 10.78 -7.70
CA PHE A 136 0.61 11.97 -7.57
C PHE A 136 1.51 13.20 -7.61
N TRP A 137 1.30 14.04 -8.62
CA TRP A 137 2.05 15.29 -8.77
C TRP A 137 1.63 16.27 -7.69
N MET A 138 2.58 16.58 -6.80
CA MET A 138 2.44 17.54 -5.72
C MET A 138 3.12 18.83 -6.11
N ASP A 139 2.36 19.90 -6.21
CA ASP A 139 2.84 21.28 -6.29
C ASP A 139 2.17 22.12 -5.21
N GLU A 140 2.25 23.45 -5.32
CA GLU A 140 1.67 24.37 -4.37
C GLU A 140 0.19 24.07 -4.10
N TRP A 141 -0.14 23.76 -2.85
CA TRP A 141 -1.49 23.47 -2.35
C TRP A 141 -2.20 22.26 -2.98
N SER A 142 -1.55 21.52 -3.85
CA SER A 142 -2.17 20.31 -4.36
C SER A 142 -2.42 19.30 -3.25
N THR A 143 -3.50 18.55 -3.36
CA THR A 143 -3.98 17.65 -2.31
C THR A 143 -4.31 16.28 -2.86
N LEU A 144 -3.65 15.25 -2.32
CA LEU A 144 -4.01 13.86 -2.52
C LEU A 144 -5.10 13.48 -1.50
N GLU A 145 -6.23 13.03 -1.99
CA GLU A 145 -7.37 12.59 -1.16
C GLU A 145 -7.49 11.06 -1.21
N VAL A 146 -6.98 10.39 -0.19
CA VAL A 146 -7.00 8.92 -0.09
C VAL A 146 -8.27 8.47 0.60
N ALA A 147 -8.99 7.55 -0.02
CA ALA A 147 -10.23 7.02 0.52
C ALA A 147 -10.05 6.41 1.92
N LYS A 148 -10.99 6.68 2.83
CA LYS A 148 -11.01 6.11 4.19
C LYS A 148 -10.93 4.58 4.18
N THR A 149 -11.54 3.94 3.20
CA THR A 149 -11.53 2.47 3.04
C THR A 149 -10.12 1.89 2.99
N SER A 150 -9.11 2.68 2.60
CA SER A 150 -7.69 2.28 2.63
C SER A 150 -7.17 2.02 4.05
N PHE A 151 -7.89 2.46 5.07
CA PHE A 151 -7.54 2.37 6.49
C PHE A 151 -8.50 1.44 7.26
N ASP A 152 -9.45 0.81 6.59
CA ASP A 152 -10.41 -0.08 7.22
C ASP A 152 -9.71 -1.35 7.76
N GLY A 153 -10.14 -1.79 8.93
CA GLY A 153 -9.56 -2.97 9.60
C GLY A 153 -8.20 -2.75 10.25
N ILE A 154 -7.62 -1.55 10.18
CA ILE A 154 -6.34 -1.25 10.81
C ILE A 154 -6.52 -1.15 12.33
N ASN A 155 -5.75 -1.96 13.08
CA ASN A 155 -5.61 -1.78 14.52
C ASN A 155 -4.53 -0.70 14.78
N TRP A 156 -4.95 0.54 14.96
CA TRP A 156 -4.07 1.69 15.16
C TRP A 156 -3.14 1.57 16.36
N ASN A 157 -3.47 0.71 17.33
CA ASN A 157 -2.61 0.45 18.48
C ASN A 157 -1.28 -0.24 18.11
N ASP A 158 -1.21 -0.88 16.94
CA ASP A 158 -0.02 -1.58 16.46
C ASP A 158 0.98 -0.64 15.78
N TYR A 159 0.58 0.61 15.50
CA TYR A 159 1.36 1.56 14.73
C TYR A 159 1.76 2.79 15.53
N LYS A 160 2.95 3.33 15.25
CA LYS A 160 3.50 4.54 15.88
C LYS A 160 3.51 5.76 14.96
N ALA A 161 3.54 5.53 13.64
CA ALA A 161 3.63 6.62 12.67
C ALA A 161 3.03 6.24 11.31
N ILE A 162 2.80 7.25 10.49
CA ILE A 162 2.50 7.15 9.07
C ILE A 162 3.64 7.83 8.31
N ARG A 163 4.20 7.15 7.29
CA ARG A 163 5.19 7.71 6.38
C ARG A 163 4.58 8.04 5.04
N PHE A 164 4.96 9.20 4.54
CA PHE A 164 4.52 9.78 3.28
C PHE A 164 5.74 9.91 2.38
N TYR A 165 5.84 9.04 1.38
CA TYR A 165 7.01 8.93 0.52
C TYR A 165 6.90 9.81 -0.72
N SER A 166 8.03 10.33 -1.16
CA SER A 166 8.20 11.02 -2.44
C SER A 166 9.31 10.37 -3.25
N GLU A 167 9.39 10.69 -4.53
CA GLU A 167 10.59 10.40 -5.32
C GLU A 167 11.82 11.03 -4.67
N ALA A 168 12.95 10.31 -4.75
CA ALA A 168 14.21 10.66 -4.13
C ALA A 168 14.70 12.07 -4.44
N ASN A 169 15.47 12.65 -3.51
CA ASN A 169 16.21 13.90 -3.66
C ASN A 169 15.38 15.20 -3.65
N ARG A 170 14.22 15.22 -3.01
CA ARG A 170 13.47 16.45 -2.81
C ARG A 170 13.58 16.91 -1.35
N THR A 171 14.08 18.12 -1.14
CA THR A 171 14.19 18.75 0.18
C THR A 171 13.17 19.84 0.35
N ASN A 172 12.83 20.07 1.62
CA ASN A 172 12.10 21.24 2.08
C ASN A 172 10.63 21.30 1.64
N TYR A 173 10.00 20.17 1.44
CA TYR A 173 8.55 20.13 1.31
C TYR A 173 7.90 20.01 2.67
N VAL A 174 6.88 20.81 2.86
CA VAL A 174 6.02 20.76 4.03
C VAL A 174 4.68 20.21 3.58
N ILE A 175 4.24 19.13 4.20
CA ILE A 175 2.89 18.60 3.98
C ILE A 175 2.03 18.79 5.22
N ASN A 176 0.75 19.02 5.00
CA ASN A 176 -0.30 18.89 6.00
C ASN A 176 -1.03 17.59 5.80
N VAL A 177 -1.27 16.87 6.88
CA VAL A 177 -2.16 15.71 6.88
C VAL A 177 -3.46 16.12 7.54
N LEU A 178 -4.57 15.99 6.81
CA LEU A 178 -5.87 16.54 7.22
C LEU A 178 -6.96 15.48 7.12
N THR A 179 -7.95 15.57 8.01
CA THR A 179 -9.21 14.83 7.92
C THR A 179 -10.35 15.69 7.40
N LYS A 180 -10.26 17.00 7.53
CA LYS A 180 -11.19 17.98 6.97
C LYS A 180 -10.43 19.27 6.64
N TRP A 181 -11.01 20.12 5.82
CA TRP A 181 -10.43 21.42 5.50
C TRP A 181 -10.36 22.34 6.71
N GLY A 182 -9.29 23.11 6.80
CA GLY A 182 -9.01 24.06 7.89
C GLY A 182 -8.14 23.49 9.00
N ASP A 183 -7.74 24.36 9.93
CA ASP A 183 -6.79 24.01 11.00
C ASP A 183 -7.31 22.92 11.94
N ASP A 184 -8.62 22.86 12.18
CA ASP A 184 -9.25 21.82 13.00
C ASP A 184 -9.13 20.41 12.41
N GLY A 185 -8.86 20.32 11.11
CA GLY A 185 -8.70 19.03 10.41
C GLY A 185 -7.30 18.51 10.42
N LYS A 186 -6.30 19.30 10.80
CA LYS A 186 -4.90 18.89 10.81
C LYS A 186 -4.65 17.77 11.82
N LEU A 187 -3.88 16.79 11.39
CA LEU A 187 -3.36 15.72 12.24
C LEU A 187 -1.91 16.04 12.61
N GLY A 188 -1.70 16.52 13.85
CA GLY A 188 -0.39 16.96 14.30
C GLY A 188 0.05 18.26 13.66
N ASP A 189 1.33 18.57 13.83
CA ASP A 189 1.98 19.73 13.21
C ASP A 189 2.33 19.42 11.74
N GLN A 190 2.75 20.48 11.02
CA GLN A 190 3.28 20.34 9.66
C GLN A 190 4.45 19.35 9.63
N THR A 191 4.44 18.47 8.66
CA THR A 191 5.46 17.45 8.49
C THR A 191 6.40 17.84 7.36
N THR A 192 7.69 17.93 7.67
CA THR A 192 8.72 18.32 6.70
C THR A 192 9.39 17.09 6.13
N MET A 193 9.36 16.91 4.81
CA MET A 193 10.16 15.92 4.13
C MET A 193 11.63 16.32 4.14
N THR A 194 12.50 15.36 4.37
CA THR A 194 13.95 15.55 4.34
C THR A 194 14.57 14.75 3.20
N MET A 195 15.65 15.26 2.61
CA MET A 195 16.39 14.54 1.55
C MET A 195 16.93 13.19 2.00
N LYS A 196 17.24 13.05 3.29
CA LYS A 196 17.94 11.87 3.80
C LYS A 196 17.05 10.63 3.79
N ASN A 197 15.73 10.79 3.91
CA ASN A 197 14.80 9.71 4.14
C ASN A 197 13.77 9.53 3.01
N ASP A 198 13.69 10.47 2.07
CA ASP A 198 12.70 10.50 0.97
C ASP A 198 11.24 10.40 1.46
N TYR A 199 10.98 10.71 2.73
CA TYR A 199 9.65 10.69 3.31
C TYR A 199 9.47 11.75 4.40
N ALA A 200 8.22 12.12 4.62
CA ALA A 200 7.76 12.80 5.83
C ALA A 200 7.13 11.77 6.77
N GLU A 201 7.21 11.99 8.08
CA GLU A 201 6.65 11.07 9.07
C GLU A 201 5.74 11.81 10.05
N LEU A 202 4.51 11.35 10.15
CA LEU A 202 3.54 11.79 11.16
C LEU A 202 3.53 10.78 12.32
N ASN A 203 3.97 11.20 13.50
CA ASN A 203 3.80 10.40 14.73
C ASN A 203 2.31 10.39 15.12
N ILE A 204 1.74 9.19 15.31
CA ILE A 204 0.33 9.00 15.65
C ILE A 204 0.11 8.43 17.05
N GLU A 205 1.15 8.24 17.86
CA GLU A 205 1.04 7.60 19.17
C GLU A 205 0.07 8.32 20.13
N ASN A 206 -0.08 9.64 19.97
CA ASN A 206 -0.97 10.47 20.76
C ASN A 206 -2.20 10.96 19.97
N ILE A 207 -2.49 10.35 18.81
CA ILE A 207 -3.63 10.69 17.95
C ILE A 207 -4.59 9.50 17.94
N ASP A 208 -5.84 9.71 18.32
CA ASP A 208 -6.89 8.70 18.13
C ASP A 208 -7.31 8.68 16.65
N MET A 209 -6.51 7.96 15.85
CA MET A 209 -6.73 7.83 14.40
C MET A 209 -8.08 7.18 14.09
N ALA A 210 -8.53 6.24 14.91
CA ALA A 210 -9.82 5.58 14.70
C ALA A 210 -10.97 6.58 14.82
N ALA A 211 -10.97 7.40 15.88
CA ALA A 211 -11.97 8.45 16.06
C ALA A 211 -11.86 9.53 14.96
N LYS A 212 -10.65 9.94 14.60
CA LYS A 212 -10.45 10.95 13.54
C LYS A 212 -10.96 10.52 12.17
N LEU A 213 -10.77 9.24 11.81
CA LEU A 213 -11.24 8.70 10.55
C LEU A 213 -12.71 8.25 10.58
N ALA A 214 -13.32 8.06 11.77
CA ALA A 214 -14.72 7.68 11.88
C ALA A 214 -15.67 8.75 11.33
N GLU A 215 -15.28 10.03 11.41
CA GLU A 215 -16.12 11.19 11.06
C GLU A 215 -15.94 11.66 9.61
N VAL A 216 -15.07 11.01 8.84
CA VAL A 216 -14.70 11.46 7.49
C VAL A 216 -14.72 10.32 6.49
N ASP A 217 -14.68 10.63 5.19
CA ASP A 217 -14.63 9.65 4.10
C ASP A 217 -13.23 9.50 3.49
N ARG A 218 -12.30 10.39 3.85
CA ARG A 218 -10.94 10.44 3.27
C ARG A 218 -9.89 10.97 4.23
N LEU A 219 -8.64 10.63 3.97
CA LEU A 219 -7.46 11.32 4.49
C LEU A 219 -6.88 12.18 3.39
N MET A 220 -6.59 13.44 3.70
CA MET A 220 -6.00 14.39 2.76
C MET A 220 -4.53 14.63 3.08
N VAL A 221 -3.68 14.57 2.07
CA VAL A 221 -2.27 14.95 2.16
C VAL A 221 -2.05 16.15 1.24
N GLN A 222 -1.83 17.31 1.83
CA GLN A 222 -1.71 18.57 1.10
C GLN A 222 -0.28 19.10 1.14
N CYS A 223 0.24 19.51 -0.01
CA CYS A 223 1.47 20.28 -0.07
C CYS A 223 1.22 21.70 0.46
N ASN A 224 2.01 22.14 1.44
CA ASN A 224 1.87 23.46 2.09
C ASN A 224 3.06 24.36 1.80
N LYS A 225 3.62 24.32 0.60
CA LYS A 225 4.73 25.17 0.26
C LYS A 225 4.43 26.05 -0.94
N GLU A 226 4.44 27.37 -0.71
CA GLU A 226 4.46 28.34 -1.80
C GLU A 226 5.81 28.33 -2.52
N GLY A 227 5.78 28.24 -3.86
CA GLY A 227 6.94 28.38 -4.71
C GLY A 227 8.03 27.33 -4.54
N GLY A 228 7.67 26.14 -4.07
CA GLY A 228 8.56 24.97 -4.06
C GLY A 228 8.57 24.26 -5.42
N ASP A 229 9.64 23.49 -5.67
CA ASP A 229 9.63 22.57 -6.81
C ASP A 229 8.56 21.50 -6.60
N ALA A 230 7.79 21.19 -7.62
CA ALA A 230 6.85 20.09 -7.61
C ALA A 230 7.58 18.74 -7.46
N PHE A 231 6.91 17.74 -6.93
CA PHE A 231 7.45 16.40 -6.74
C PHE A 231 6.35 15.34 -6.92
N ASN A 232 6.75 14.11 -7.21
CA ASN A 232 5.84 12.98 -7.19
C ASN A 232 5.74 12.39 -5.79
N PHE A 233 4.53 12.32 -5.30
CA PHE A 233 4.18 11.59 -4.10
C PHE A 233 3.95 10.13 -4.49
N THR A 234 4.55 9.18 -3.78
CA THR A 234 4.64 7.80 -4.25
C THR A 234 3.99 6.76 -3.36
N ALA A 235 3.96 6.96 -2.03
CA ALA A 235 3.32 5.98 -1.15
C ALA A 235 2.94 6.53 0.22
N ILE A 236 1.97 5.88 0.84
CA ILE A 236 1.62 6.02 2.27
C ILE A 236 1.80 4.66 2.92
N VAL A 237 2.65 4.61 3.95
CA VAL A 237 3.01 3.37 4.64
C VAL A 237 2.89 3.54 6.15
N LEU A 238 2.24 2.58 6.81
CA LEU A 238 2.13 2.56 8.26
C LEU A 238 3.41 2.02 8.89
N VAL A 239 3.86 2.61 10.00
CA VAL A 239 5.06 2.20 10.72
C VAL A 239 4.64 1.49 12.01
N LYS A 240 4.87 0.19 12.08
CA LYS A 240 4.57 -0.61 13.28
C LYS A 240 5.37 -0.14 14.48
N LYS A 241 4.78 -0.23 15.66
CA LYS A 241 5.50 -0.14 16.93
C LYS A 241 6.50 -1.27 16.99
N GLU A 242 7.71 -0.98 17.43
CA GLU A 242 8.66 -2.03 17.72
C GLU A 242 8.11 -2.87 18.87
N THR A 243 7.84 -4.13 18.62
CA THR A 243 7.52 -5.05 19.70
C THR A 243 8.80 -5.26 20.51
N THR A 244 8.94 -4.51 21.61
CA THR A 244 9.95 -4.79 22.65
C THR A 244 9.62 -6.09 23.41
N GLY A 245 8.70 -6.88 22.86
CA GLY A 245 8.28 -8.15 23.42
C GLY A 245 9.37 -9.19 23.33
N ILE A 246 9.55 -9.92 24.42
CA ILE A 246 10.31 -11.17 24.44
C ILE A 246 9.53 -12.15 23.56
N ASN A 247 10.02 -12.39 22.34
CA ASN A 247 9.45 -13.42 21.48
C ASN A 247 9.58 -14.78 22.18
N THR A 248 8.46 -15.33 22.62
CA THR A 248 8.43 -16.69 23.14
C THR A 248 8.47 -17.64 21.95
N LEU A 249 9.64 -17.99 21.50
CA LEU A 249 9.78 -19.05 20.51
C LEU A 249 9.56 -20.38 21.22
N ASN A 250 8.51 -21.11 20.83
CA ASN A 250 8.44 -22.55 21.08
C ASN A 250 9.46 -23.21 20.14
N VAL A 251 10.72 -23.19 20.53
CA VAL A 251 11.79 -23.80 19.75
C VAL A 251 11.81 -25.28 20.08
N GLU A 252 11.25 -26.09 19.20
CA GLU A 252 11.65 -27.48 19.12
C GLU A 252 13.16 -27.49 18.80
N ARG A 253 13.91 -28.33 19.44
CA ARG A 253 15.40 -28.34 19.54
C ARG A 253 16.15 -28.34 18.20
N GLU A 254 15.46 -28.51 17.08
CA GLU A 254 16.04 -28.66 15.74
C GLU A 254 16.29 -27.37 14.95
N MET A 255 15.86 -26.19 15.42
CA MET A 255 15.98 -24.95 14.64
C MET A 255 16.95 -23.90 15.17
N LEU A 256 17.84 -24.22 16.10
CA LEU A 256 18.86 -23.28 16.57
C LEU A 256 20.11 -23.30 15.69
N ASN A 257 20.02 -22.81 14.47
CA ASN A 257 21.20 -22.56 13.61
C ASN A 257 21.97 -21.29 14.01
N GLY A 258 21.63 -20.64 15.14
CA GLY A 258 22.25 -19.42 15.64
C GLY A 258 22.98 -19.62 16.96
N GLU A 259 24.01 -18.81 17.20
CA GLU A 259 24.69 -18.78 18.49
C GLU A 259 23.75 -18.21 19.57
N VAL A 260 23.68 -18.90 20.71
CA VAL A 260 22.86 -18.52 21.85
C VAL A 260 23.73 -17.88 22.92
N TYR A 261 23.32 -16.71 23.39
CA TYR A 261 24.02 -15.99 24.48
C TYR A 261 23.09 -15.77 25.66
N ASN A 262 23.65 -15.78 26.86
CA ASN A 262 22.93 -15.33 28.06
C ASN A 262 22.84 -13.78 28.08
N LEU A 263 22.13 -13.22 29.02
CA LEU A 263 21.98 -11.76 29.15
C LEU A 263 23.29 -11.02 29.50
N ALA A 264 24.31 -11.74 29.95
CA ALA A 264 25.65 -11.21 30.17
C ALA A 264 26.56 -11.28 28.92
N GLY A 265 26.01 -11.71 27.75
CA GLY A 265 26.76 -11.82 26.49
C GLY A 265 27.64 -13.06 26.37
N GLN A 266 27.55 -14.04 27.29
CA GLN A 266 28.32 -15.25 27.24
C GLN A 266 27.61 -16.30 26.39
N ARG A 267 28.33 -16.99 25.51
CA ARG A 267 27.81 -18.06 24.65
C ARG A 267 27.36 -19.26 25.49
N VAL A 268 26.17 -19.76 25.20
CA VAL A 268 25.56 -20.91 25.90
C VAL A 268 25.36 -22.06 24.92
N HIS A 269 26.06 -23.15 25.14
CA HIS A 269 25.99 -24.34 24.25
C HIS A 269 24.77 -25.23 24.50
N ASN A 270 24.23 -25.24 25.73
CA ASN A 270 23.07 -26.03 26.11
C ASN A 270 22.08 -25.12 26.88
N PRO A 271 21.30 -24.28 26.18
CA PRO A 271 20.36 -23.40 26.83
C PRO A 271 19.26 -24.22 27.53
N ARG A 272 19.00 -23.88 28.78
CA ARG A 272 17.87 -24.41 29.57
C ARG A 272 16.72 -23.43 29.51
N LYS A 273 15.61 -23.72 30.19
CA LYS A 273 14.51 -22.80 30.38
C LYS A 273 15.03 -21.44 30.90
N GLY A 274 14.75 -20.37 30.18
CA GLY A 274 15.23 -19.03 30.55
C GLY A 274 15.26 -18.05 29.35
N LEU A 275 15.73 -16.83 29.63
CA LEU A 275 15.83 -15.74 28.66
C LEU A 275 17.25 -15.70 28.08
N TYR A 276 17.35 -15.70 26.75
CA TYR A 276 18.59 -15.71 25.99
C TYR A 276 18.57 -14.69 24.86
N ILE A 277 19.72 -14.45 24.26
CA ILE A 277 19.88 -13.67 23.03
C ILE A 277 20.24 -14.65 21.91
N VAL A 278 19.42 -14.69 20.85
CA VAL A 278 19.64 -15.51 19.65
C VAL A 278 19.51 -14.59 18.45
N ASN A 279 20.54 -14.53 17.61
CA ASN A 279 20.59 -13.64 16.44
C ASN A 279 20.25 -12.16 16.79
N GLY A 280 20.75 -11.68 17.93
CA GLY A 280 20.52 -10.30 18.41
C GLY A 280 19.14 -10.04 19.01
N LYS A 281 18.24 -11.04 19.10
CA LYS A 281 16.88 -10.90 19.66
C LYS A 281 16.78 -11.64 21.01
N LYS A 282 16.01 -11.05 21.93
CA LYS A 282 15.67 -11.71 23.21
C LYS A 282 14.66 -12.82 23.00
N VAL A 283 14.98 -14.01 23.43
CA VAL A 283 14.18 -15.24 23.26
C VAL A 283 13.97 -15.93 24.59
N MET A 284 12.74 -16.29 24.91
CA MET A 284 12.41 -17.12 26.08
C MET A 284 12.39 -18.59 25.66
N MET A 285 13.29 -19.40 26.20
CA MET A 285 13.26 -20.85 26.05
C MET A 285 12.42 -21.47 27.18
N LYS A 286 11.49 -22.35 26.83
CA LYS A 286 10.58 -23.04 27.76
C LYS A 286 11.14 -24.39 28.19
#